data_e44e45fe4f8e009d664642c9b6c14816
#
_entry.id   e44e45fe4f8e009d664642c9b6c14816
#
_cell.length_a   1.000
_cell.length_b   1.000
_cell.length_c   1.000
_cell.angle_alpha   90.00
_cell.angle_beta   90.00
_cell.angle_gamma   90.00
#
_symmetry.space_group_name_H-M   'P 1'
#
loop_
_entity.id
_entity.type
_entity.pdbx_description
1 polymer ?
#
loop_
_entity_poly.entity_id
_entity_poly.type
_entity_poly.pdbx_seq_one_letter_code
_entity_poly.pdbx_strand_id
1 'polypeptide(L)'
;MKSAGCGKMRTLQDGAGTVLSGGKSRKYTLRVPDDYDNNHPYRLILSFHGATGDSSQVAPSYFGLWSLSEGSTIFIAPDAVGGFWSADDDVTFVDDILEQVTDDLCIDTSRIALEGFSQGGAMAWTLACARPNVYRAAVVHSGGGLARPASCQPVAFMSSLGQQESGGAGQTSNSDFFAGQNGCTVESLAKAPRGGHACSDYEGCSAGHPTRWCDYDGGHTPSPNDAGQNMSWMPQEVWAFLSQF
;
A
#
# COMPACT_ATOMS: atom_id res chain seq x y z
N MET A 1 16.47 -8.36 3.46
CA MET A 1 17.57 -9.01 2.66
C MET A 1 17.89 -8.10 1.48
N LYS A 2 19.18 -8.01 1.06
CA LYS A 2 19.57 -7.16 -0.08
C LYS A 2 19.12 -7.75 -1.40
N SER A 3 18.53 -6.91 -2.28
CA SER A 3 18.20 -7.27 -3.66
C SER A 3 19.43 -7.43 -4.55
N ALA A 4 19.24 -8.00 -5.73
CA ALA A 4 20.33 -8.21 -6.71
C ALA A 4 20.90 -6.88 -7.27
N GLY A 5 20.16 -5.78 -7.20
CA GLY A 5 20.60 -4.45 -7.62
C GLY A 5 21.60 -3.79 -6.68
N CYS A 6 21.77 -4.29 -5.45
CA CYS A 6 22.72 -3.69 -4.50
C CYS A 6 24.16 -3.77 -5.02
N GLY A 7 24.87 -2.65 -4.96
CA GLY A 7 26.23 -2.50 -5.46
C GLY A 7 26.35 -2.25 -6.96
N LYS A 8 25.22 -2.27 -7.71
CA LYS A 8 25.19 -1.97 -9.14
C LYS A 8 24.91 -0.49 -9.39
N MET A 9 25.40 0.03 -10.52
CA MET A 9 24.97 1.32 -11.00
C MET A 9 23.54 1.18 -11.55
N ARG A 10 22.60 1.97 -11.03
CA ARG A 10 21.22 1.95 -11.49
C ARG A 10 21.08 2.41 -12.96
N THR A 11 20.19 1.80 -13.71
CA THR A 11 19.83 2.19 -15.06
C THR A 11 18.43 2.82 -15.11
N LEU A 12 17.54 2.44 -14.18
CA LEU A 12 16.23 3.03 -14.04
C LEU A 12 16.31 4.49 -13.57
N GLN A 13 15.51 5.33 -14.18
CA GLN A 13 15.45 6.77 -13.91
C GLN A 13 14.17 7.12 -13.16
N ASP A 14 14.20 8.23 -12.39
CA ASP A 14 13.00 8.79 -11.79
C ASP A 14 11.99 9.22 -12.85
N GLY A 15 10.71 9.10 -12.49
CA GLY A 15 9.59 9.43 -13.36
C GLY A 15 9.02 8.22 -14.07
N ALA A 16 8.54 8.42 -15.30
CA ALA A 16 7.85 7.39 -16.07
C ALA A 16 8.79 6.25 -16.48
N GLY A 17 8.43 5.04 -16.08
CA GLY A 17 9.08 3.79 -16.45
C GLY A 17 8.13 2.86 -17.20
N THR A 18 8.69 1.82 -17.81
CA THR A 18 7.93 0.75 -18.45
C THR A 18 8.54 -0.61 -18.14
N VAL A 19 7.68 -1.63 -18.10
CA VAL A 19 8.09 -3.03 -18.02
C VAL A 19 7.27 -3.85 -19.02
N LEU A 20 7.88 -4.90 -19.56
CA LEU A 20 7.17 -5.86 -20.41
C LEU A 20 6.40 -6.85 -19.50
N SER A 21 5.08 -6.86 -19.62
CA SER A 21 4.22 -7.77 -18.87
C SER A 21 3.13 -8.34 -19.74
N GLY A 22 2.95 -9.65 -19.75
CA GLY A 22 1.98 -10.32 -20.62
C GLY A 22 2.15 -10.00 -22.11
N GLY A 23 3.39 -9.76 -22.57
CA GLY A 23 3.70 -9.36 -23.96
C GLY A 23 3.36 -7.91 -24.31
N LYS A 24 2.99 -7.07 -23.33
CA LYS A 24 2.65 -5.66 -23.52
C LYS A 24 3.59 -4.77 -22.73
N SER A 25 3.92 -3.59 -23.25
CA SER A 25 4.61 -2.55 -22.47
C SER A 25 3.62 -1.92 -21.50
N ARG A 26 3.87 -2.08 -20.20
CA ARG A 26 3.06 -1.53 -19.09
C ARG A 26 3.82 -0.39 -18.43
N LYS A 27 3.10 0.60 -17.94
CA LYS A 27 3.68 1.83 -17.38
C LYS A 27 3.65 1.82 -15.85
N TYR A 28 4.60 2.54 -15.27
CA TYR A 28 4.62 2.90 -13.84
C TYR A 28 5.38 4.22 -13.67
N THR A 29 5.24 4.86 -12.52
CA THR A 29 6.07 6.00 -12.11
C THR A 29 6.98 5.57 -10.97
N LEU A 30 8.29 5.79 -11.11
CA LEU A 30 9.31 5.48 -10.12
C LEU A 30 9.77 6.77 -9.42
N ARG A 31 10.02 6.70 -8.12
CA ARG A 31 10.70 7.73 -7.35
C ARG A 31 11.76 7.12 -6.44
N VAL A 32 13.00 7.57 -6.63
CA VAL A 32 14.19 7.15 -5.87
C VAL A 32 14.69 8.35 -5.07
N PRO A 33 15.20 8.17 -3.83
CA PRO A 33 15.80 9.26 -3.07
C PRO A 33 16.87 10.02 -3.86
N ASP A 34 16.91 11.35 -3.70
CA ASP A 34 17.82 12.22 -4.46
C ASP A 34 19.31 11.88 -4.16
N ASP A 35 19.59 11.39 -2.94
CA ASP A 35 20.89 10.94 -2.45
C ASP A 35 21.04 9.40 -2.45
N TYR A 36 20.39 8.72 -3.39
CA TYR A 36 20.38 7.27 -3.48
C TYR A 36 21.79 6.66 -3.48
N ASP A 37 22.04 5.78 -2.49
CA ASP A 37 23.25 4.95 -2.39
C ASP A 37 22.95 3.50 -2.78
N ASN A 38 23.60 3.01 -3.82
CA ASN A 38 23.42 1.65 -4.32
C ASN A 38 23.93 0.55 -3.36
N ASN A 39 24.57 0.90 -2.24
CA ASN A 39 25.00 -0.03 -1.20
C ASN A 39 24.05 -0.05 0.01
N HIS A 40 23.16 0.96 0.11
CA HIS A 40 22.15 1.06 1.15
C HIS A 40 20.85 0.40 0.71
N PRO A 41 20.36 -0.66 1.37
CA PRO A 41 19.11 -1.31 0.98
C PRO A 41 17.91 -0.50 1.49
N TYR A 42 17.13 0.07 0.55
CA TYR A 42 15.97 0.90 0.82
C TYR A 42 14.69 0.08 1.02
N ARG A 43 13.75 0.61 1.82
CA ARG A 43 12.35 0.17 1.78
C ARG A 43 11.78 0.43 0.39
N LEU A 44 10.82 -0.41 -0.05
CA LEU A 44 10.04 -0.19 -1.26
C LEU A 44 8.56 -0.10 -0.91
N ILE A 45 7.87 0.92 -1.40
CA ILE A 45 6.41 1.03 -1.31
C ILE A 45 5.82 1.13 -2.72
N LEU A 46 4.86 0.23 -3.02
CA LEU A 46 4.06 0.29 -4.22
C LEU A 46 2.70 0.91 -3.87
N SER A 47 2.36 2.01 -4.51
CA SER A 47 1.15 2.79 -4.23
C SER A 47 0.19 2.77 -5.44
N PHE A 48 -1.05 2.31 -5.23
CA PHE A 48 -2.02 2.00 -6.27
C PHE A 48 -3.14 3.04 -6.34
N HIS A 49 -3.38 3.61 -7.52
CA HIS A 49 -4.42 4.60 -7.78
C HIS A 49 -5.83 4.01 -7.74
N GLY A 50 -6.83 4.86 -7.52
CA GLY A 50 -8.25 4.49 -7.59
C GLY A 50 -8.73 4.17 -9.01
N ALA A 51 -9.95 3.66 -9.14
CA ALA A 51 -10.58 3.40 -10.44
C ALA A 51 -10.59 4.67 -11.32
N THR A 52 -10.46 4.47 -12.64
CA THR A 52 -10.40 5.52 -13.66
C THR A 52 -9.17 6.44 -13.58
N GLY A 53 -8.19 6.09 -12.74
CA GLY A 53 -6.97 6.85 -12.56
C GLY A 53 -5.76 6.31 -13.31
N ASP A 54 -4.63 6.90 -12.99
CA ASP A 54 -3.29 6.49 -13.38
C ASP A 54 -2.29 6.86 -12.29
N SER A 55 -1.01 6.61 -12.51
CA SER A 55 0.05 6.90 -11.55
C SER A 55 0.13 8.38 -11.12
N SER A 56 -0.39 9.33 -11.91
CA SER A 56 -0.40 10.76 -11.56
C SER A 56 -1.34 11.11 -10.40
N GLN A 57 -2.32 10.25 -10.09
CA GLN A 57 -3.15 10.39 -8.88
C GLN A 57 -2.35 10.11 -7.59
N VAL A 58 -1.25 9.39 -7.71
CA VAL A 58 -0.43 8.92 -6.60
C VAL A 58 0.90 9.67 -6.54
N ALA A 59 1.64 9.68 -7.65
CA ALA A 59 2.90 10.42 -7.77
C ALA A 59 2.63 11.93 -7.99
N PRO A 60 3.50 12.82 -7.50
CA PRO A 60 4.78 12.54 -6.85
C PRO A 60 4.70 12.41 -5.33
N SER A 61 3.52 12.56 -4.70
CA SER A 61 3.38 12.59 -3.25
C SER A 61 3.27 11.21 -2.60
N TYR A 62 2.81 10.19 -3.35
CA TYR A 62 2.55 8.83 -2.85
C TYR A 62 1.68 8.88 -1.59
N PHE A 63 0.48 9.44 -1.76
CA PHE A 63 -0.48 9.72 -0.69
C PHE A 63 0.11 10.50 0.50
N GLY A 64 1.18 11.30 0.26
CA GLY A 64 1.87 12.11 1.28
C GLY A 64 3.07 11.41 1.94
N LEU A 65 3.35 10.15 1.62
CA LEU A 65 4.43 9.39 2.26
C LEU A 65 5.82 9.82 1.79
N TRP A 66 5.95 10.39 0.57
CA TRP A 66 7.23 10.83 0.06
C TRP A 66 7.95 11.78 1.03
N SER A 67 7.27 12.80 1.52
CA SER A 67 7.85 13.78 2.43
C SER A 67 8.17 13.20 3.81
N LEU A 68 7.38 12.24 4.28
CA LEU A 68 7.57 11.58 5.58
C LEU A 68 8.69 10.56 5.56
N SER A 69 9.03 10.03 4.38
CA SER A 69 10.08 9.03 4.23
C SER A 69 11.50 9.59 4.40
N GLU A 70 11.68 10.91 4.25
CA GLU A 70 12.97 11.61 4.41
C GLU A 70 14.12 10.90 3.67
N GLY A 71 13.86 10.44 2.44
CA GLY A 71 14.85 9.73 1.62
C GLY A 71 15.12 8.27 2.01
N SER A 72 14.36 7.67 2.92
CA SER A 72 14.57 6.28 3.36
C SER A 72 13.85 5.22 2.51
N THR A 73 13.08 5.64 1.49
CA THR A 73 12.15 4.76 0.77
C THR A 73 12.14 5.04 -0.73
N ILE A 74 12.10 3.99 -1.53
CA ILE A 74 11.83 4.02 -2.97
C ILE A 74 10.32 3.81 -3.16
N PHE A 75 9.71 4.57 -4.06
CA PHE A 75 8.28 4.49 -4.34
C PHE A 75 8.00 4.14 -5.80
N ILE A 76 6.94 3.38 -6.01
CA ILE A 76 6.43 3.02 -7.33
C ILE A 76 4.92 3.24 -7.37
N ALA A 77 4.44 3.88 -8.42
CA ALA A 77 3.02 3.99 -8.74
C ALA A 77 2.77 3.32 -10.09
N PRO A 78 2.25 2.07 -10.12
CA PRO A 78 1.92 1.38 -11.36
C PRO A 78 0.66 1.97 -12.01
N ASP A 79 0.52 1.80 -13.35
CA ASP A 79 -0.67 2.18 -14.12
C ASP A 79 -1.52 0.96 -14.49
N ALA A 80 -2.77 0.95 -14.06
CA ALA A 80 -3.75 -0.04 -14.51
C ALA A 80 -4.15 0.19 -15.97
N VAL A 81 -4.43 -0.89 -16.70
CA VAL A 81 -4.92 -0.79 -18.08
C VAL A 81 -6.31 -0.16 -18.11
N GLY A 82 -6.45 0.95 -18.83
CA GLY A 82 -7.71 1.69 -18.90
C GLY A 82 -8.18 2.28 -17.57
N GLY A 83 -7.28 2.35 -16.58
CA GLY A 83 -7.57 2.91 -15.27
C GLY A 83 -8.29 1.94 -14.30
N PHE A 84 -8.36 0.65 -14.64
CA PHE A 84 -9.03 -0.35 -13.80
C PHE A 84 -8.12 -1.54 -13.50
N TRP A 85 -8.01 -1.89 -12.23
CA TRP A 85 -7.22 -3.02 -11.75
C TRP A 85 -7.94 -4.37 -11.98
N SER A 86 -7.18 -5.38 -12.37
CA SER A 86 -7.60 -6.76 -12.58
C SER A 86 -6.68 -7.72 -11.80
N ALA A 87 -7.26 -8.64 -11.04
CA ALA A 87 -6.47 -9.64 -10.32
C ALA A 87 -5.72 -10.59 -11.28
N ASP A 88 -6.32 -10.89 -12.43
CA ASP A 88 -5.77 -11.87 -13.38
C ASP A 88 -4.53 -11.33 -14.12
N ASP A 89 -4.55 -10.05 -14.51
CA ASP A 89 -3.48 -9.44 -15.32
C ASP A 89 -2.47 -8.67 -14.46
N ASP A 90 -2.96 -7.95 -13.42
CA ASP A 90 -2.13 -6.97 -12.74
C ASP A 90 -1.28 -7.56 -11.60
N VAL A 91 -1.61 -8.74 -11.08
CA VAL A 91 -0.73 -9.45 -10.15
C VAL A 91 0.59 -9.79 -10.83
N THR A 92 0.56 -10.34 -12.05
CA THR A 92 1.76 -10.63 -12.84
C THR A 92 2.49 -9.34 -13.23
N PHE A 93 1.77 -8.29 -13.59
CA PHE A 93 2.38 -7.00 -13.90
C PHE A 93 3.18 -6.41 -12.73
N VAL A 94 2.66 -6.53 -11.52
CA VAL A 94 3.39 -6.06 -10.33
C VAL A 94 4.58 -6.96 -10.01
N ASP A 95 4.49 -8.27 -10.24
CA ASP A 95 5.64 -9.17 -10.14
C ASP A 95 6.76 -8.77 -11.11
N ASP A 96 6.42 -8.46 -12.38
CA ASP A 96 7.38 -8.03 -13.40
C ASP A 96 8.05 -6.68 -13.03
N ILE A 97 7.29 -5.74 -12.42
CA ILE A 97 7.87 -4.51 -11.86
C ILE A 97 8.86 -4.84 -10.74
N LEU A 98 8.47 -5.69 -9.80
CA LEU A 98 9.33 -6.06 -8.67
C LEU A 98 10.63 -6.71 -9.14
N GLU A 99 10.56 -7.62 -10.11
CA GLU A 99 11.75 -8.24 -10.71
C GLU A 99 12.67 -7.15 -11.31
N GLN A 100 12.13 -6.29 -12.18
CA GLN A 100 12.91 -5.23 -12.81
C GLN A 100 13.59 -4.30 -11.81
N VAL A 101 12.86 -3.84 -10.80
CA VAL A 101 13.40 -2.86 -9.84
C VAL A 101 14.33 -3.48 -8.80
N THR A 102 14.12 -4.73 -8.40
CA THR A 102 15.03 -5.43 -7.48
C THR A 102 16.33 -5.86 -8.15
N ASP A 103 16.32 -6.05 -9.47
CA ASP A 103 17.54 -6.34 -10.25
C ASP A 103 18.41 -5.10 -10.48
N ASP A 104 17.81 -3.90 -10.48
CA ASP A 104 18.50 -2.63 -10.78
C ASP A 104 18.79 -1.78 -9.54
N LEU A 105 17.88 -1.77 -8.54
CA LEU A 105 17.97 -0.92 -7.36
C LEU A 105 18.30 -1.74 -6.10
N CYS A 106 19.01 -1.10 -5.16
CA CYS A 106 19.31 -1.70 -3.86
C CYS A 106 18.11 -1.59 -2.93
N ILE A 107 17.34 -2.67 -2.85
CA ILE A 107 16.10 -2.77 -2.06
C ILE A 107 16.29 -3.80 -0.94
N ASP A 108 15.78 -3.48 0.25
CA ASP A 108 15.58 -4.49 1.29
C ASP A 108 14.30 -5.28 0.98
N THR A 109 14.46 -6.48 0.45
CA THR A 109 13.34 -7.36 0.07
C THR A 109 12.50 -7.82 1.25
N SER A 110 12.93 -7.61 2.49
CA SER A 110 12.13 -7.84 3.70
C SER A 110 11.29 -6.62 4.11
N ARG A 111 11.39 -5.50 3.37
CA ARG A 111 10.73 -4.22 3.66
C ARG A 111 9.95 -3.70 2.46
N ILE A 112 9.28 -4.59 1.73
CA ILE A 112 8.39 -4.24 0.62
C ILE A 112 6.97 -4.11 1.15
N ALA A 113 6.31 -2.98 0.90
CA ALA A 113 4.95 -2.71 1.35
C ALA A 113 4.05 -2.25 0.21
N LEU A 114 2.76 -2.40 0.43
CA LEU A 114 1.69 -2.01 -0.49
C LEU A 114 0.85 -0.91 0.15
N GLU A 115 0.40 0.04 -0.64
CA GLU A 115 -0.59 1.04 -0.26
C GLU A 115 -1.52 1.29 -1.44
N GLY A 116 -2.81 1.49 -1.19
CA GLY A 116 -3.73 1.81 -2.28
C GLY A 116 -5.06 2.39 -1.82
N PHE A 117 -5.68 3.15 -2.72
CA PHE A 117 -6.98 3.76 -2.49
C PHE A 117 -8.06 3.16 -3.40
N SER A 118 -9.26 2.95 -2.85
CA SER A 118 -10.43 2.48 -3.60
C SER A 118 -10.13 1.17 -4.33
N GLN A 119 -10.24 1.10 -5.64
CA GLN A 119 -9.86 -0.08 -6.40
C GLN A 119 -8.35 -0.39 -6.31
N GLY A 120 -7.48 0.63 -6.15
CA GLY A 120 -6.06 0.44 -5.85
C GLY A 120 -5.84 -0.19 -4.47
N GLY A 121 -6.68 0.15 -3.48
CA GLY A 121 -6.72 -0.54 -2.21
C GLY A 121 -7.13 -2.01 -2.35
N ALA A 122 -8.10 -2.27 -3.25
CA ALA A 122 -8.48 -3.65 -3.58
C ALA A 122 -7.34 -4.43 -4.25
N MET A 123 -6.52 -3.77 -5.06
CA MET A 123 -5.33 -4.38 -5.66
C MET A 123 -4.25 -4.68 -4.61
N ALA A 124 -3.97 -3.73 -3.70
CA ALA A 124 -3.03 -3.93 -2.59
C ALA A 124 -3.47 -5.11 -1.69
N TRP A 125 -4.76 -5.19 -1.36
CA TRP A 125 -5.34 -6.33 -0.63
C TRP A 125 -5.11 -7.66 -1.37
N THR A 126 -5.40 -7.67 -2.67
CA THR A 126 -5.26 -8.87 -3.52
C THR A 126 -3.81 -9.35 -3.59
N LEU A 127 -2.87 -8.44 -3.79
CA LEU A 127 -1.43 -8.74 -3.83
C LEU A 127 -0.93 -9.31 -2.50
N ALA A 128 -1.36 -8.75 -1.37
CA ALA A 128 -0.99 -9.24 -0.04
C ALA A 128 -1.38 -10.72 0.16
N CYS A 129 -2.51 -11.15 -0.41
CA CYS A 129 -2.93 -12.54 -0.39
C CYS A 129 -2.29 -13.41 -1.48
N ALA A 130 -2.12 -12.87 -2.69
CA ALA A 130 -1.64 -13.63 -3.85
C ALA A 130 -0.14 -13.94 -3.78
N ARG A 131 0.62 -13.14 -3.04
CA ARG A 131 2.09 -13.26 -2.94
C ARG A 131 2.55 -13.33 -1.48
N PRO A 132 2.26 -14.44 -0.80
CA PRO A 132 2.68 -14.65 0.58
C PRO A 132 4.21 -14.55 0.67
N ASN A 133 4.69 -13.92 1.73
CA ASN A 133 6.12 -13.70 2.01
C ASN A 133 6.85 -12.66 1.11
N VAL A 134 6.17 -12.03 0.15
CA VAL A 134 6.73 -10.93 -0.64
C VAL A 134 6.52 -9.60 0.08
N TYR A 135 5.30 -9.36 0.53
CA TYR A 135 4.93 -8.09 1.15
C TYR A 135 4.96 -8.17 2.67
N ARG A 136 5.69 -7.22 3.27
CA ARG A 136 5.82 -7.10 4.72
C ARG A 136 4.59 -6.46 5.35
N ALA A 137 3.97 -5.53 4.64
CA ALA A 137 2.79 -4.80 5.09
C ALA A 137 1.90 -4.39 3.91
N ALA A 138 0.61 -4.23 4.16
CA ALA A 138 -0.35 -3.67 3.22
C ALA A 138 -1.25 -2.64 3.89
N VAL A 139 -1.46 -1.51 3.22
CA VAL A 139 -2.36 -0.43 3.63
C VAL A 139 -3.45 -0.24 2.60
N VAL A 140 -4.70 -0.26 3.05
CA VAL A 140 -5.89 -0.23 2.19
C VAL A 140 -6.81 0.92 2.61
N HIS A 141 -6.92 1.93 1.77
CA HIS A 141 -7.84 3.04 1.96
C HIS A 141 -9.13 2.81 1.17
N SER A 142 -10.24 2.65 1.87
CA SER A 142 -11.58 2.55 1.25
C SER A 142 -11.67 1.50 0.13
N GLY A 143 -10.98 0.37 0.29
CA GLY A 143 -10.89 -0.71 -0.69
C GLY A 143 -11.25 -2.08 -0.12
N GLY A 144 -11.52 -3.05 -0.99
CA GLY A 144 -11.71 -4.46 -0.63
C GLY A 144 -11.15 -5.35 -1.75
N GLY A 145 -10.75 -6.59 -1.46
CA GLY A 145 -10.07 -7.44 -2.44
C GLY A 145 -10.82 -7.63 -3.77
N LEU A 146 -10.10 -7.57 -4.89
CA LEU A 146 -10.62 -7.90 -6.22
C LEU A 146 -10.95 -9.40 -6.31
N ALA A 147 -10.16 -10.23 -5.63
CA ALA A 147 -10.42 -11.65 -5.43
C ALA A 147 -10.29 -11.94 -3.93
N ARG A 148 -11.20 -12.73 -3.38
CA ARG A 148 -11.19 -13.11 -1.96
C ARG A 148 -10.92 -14.60 -1.84
N PRO A 149 -9.66 -15.04 -1.61
CA PRO A 149 -9.38 -16.40 -1.24
C PRO A 149 -9.95 -16.72 0.15
N ALA A 150 -10.15 -18.00 0.45
CA ALA A 150 -10.67 -18.43 1.76
C ALA A 150 -9.68 -18.13 2.90
N SER A 151 -8.38 -18.06 2.60
CA SER A 151 -7.32 -17.74 3.56
C SER A 151 -6.13 -17.08 2.87
N CYS A 152 -5.38 -16.28 3.63
CA CYS A 152 -4.09 -15.71 3.25
C CYS A 152 -3.03 -16.07 4.30
N GLN A 153 -1.75 -15.90 3.98
CA GLN A 153 -0.72 -15.89 5.01
C GLN A 153 -0.79 -14.59 5.81
N PRO A 154 -0.32 -14.59 7.06
CA PRO A 154 -0.25 -13.37 7.86
C PRO A 154 0.58 -12.28 7.17
N VAL A 155 0.07 -11.04 7.22
CA VAL A 155 0.75 -9.83 6.75
C VAL A 155 0.35 -8.67 7.67
N ALA A 156 1.27 -7.78 8.00
CA ALA A 156 0.89 -6.57 8.74
C ALA A 156 -0.11 -5.77 7.90
N PHE A 157 -1.27 -5.44 8.46
CA PHE A 157 -2.38 -4.89 7.69
C PHE A 157 -2.99 -3.66 8.35
N MET A 158 -3.14 -2.60 7.58
CA MET A 158 -3.86 -1.41 7.99
C MET A 158 -4.96 -1.10 6.98
N SER A 159 -6.13 -0.71 7.46
CA SER A 159 -7.17 -0.19 6.58
C SER A 159 -7.93 0.96 7.19
N SER A 160 -8.56 1.76 6.32
CA SER A 160 -9.36 2.90 6.70
C SER A 160 -10.63 3.00 5.88
N LEU A 161 -11.69 3.58 6.51
CA LEU A 161 -12.98 3.81 5.84
C LEU A 161 -13.68 5.04 6.41
N GLY A 162 -14.33 5.81 5.52
CA GLY A 162 -15.24 6.88 5.91
C GLY A 162 -16.63 6.38 6.27
N GLN A 163 -17.19 6.86 7.39
CA GLN A 163 -18.53 6.49 7.85
C GLN A 163 -19.66 6.86 6.88
N GLN A 164 -19.40 7.82 5.99
CA GLN A 164 -20.36 8.30 4.98
C GLN A 164 -20.25 7.56 3.65
N GLU A 165 -19.34 6.58 3.55
CA GLU A 165 -19.23 5.76 2.35
C GLU A 165 -20.37 4.75 2.23
N SER A 166 -20.90 4.58 1.02
CA SER A 166 -21.88 3.53 0.74
C SER A 166 -21.21 2.15 0.81
N GLY A 167 -21.79 1.24 1.59
CA GLY A 167 -21.26 -0.12 1.75
C GLY A 167 -20.22 -0.31 2.86
N GLY A 168 -20.12 0.64 3.80
CA GLY A 168 -19.15 0.63 4.89
C GLY A 168 -19.07 -0.66 5.71
N ALA A 169 -20.19 -1.37 5.89
CA ALA A 169 -20.22 -2.65 6.62
C ALA A 169 -19.42 -3.78 5.92
N GLY A 170 -19.25 -3.72 4.59
CA GLY A 170 -18.46 -4.71 3.84
C GLY A 170 -16.95 -4.52 3.96
N GLN A 171 -16.49 -3.38 4.42
CA GLN A 171 -15.07 -3.03 4.45
C GLN A 171 -14.41 -3.26 5.82
N THR A 172 -15.15 -3.15 6.93
CA THR A 172 -14.70 -3.68 8.22
C THR A 172 -14.38 -5.16 8.13
N SER A 173 -15.13 -5.90 7.29
CA SER A 173 -14.86 -7.32 7.05
C SER A 173 -13.47 -7.61 6.45
N ASN A 174 -12.79 -6.63 5.84
CA ASN A 174 -11.43 -6.79 5.33
C ASN A 174 -10.40 -6.71 6.44
N SER A 175 -10.54 -5.76 7.36
CA SER A 175 -9.70 -5.69 8.56
C SER A 175 -9.89 -6.91 9.44
N ASP A 176 -11.15 -7.32 9.64
CA ASP A 176 -11.48 -8.51 10.43
C ASP A 176 -10.93 -9.79 9.78
N PHE A 177 -10.94 -9.87 8.44
CA PHE A 177 -10.33 -10.96 7.71
C PHE A 177 -8.83 -11.06 8.01
N PHE A 178 -8.07 -9.96 7.85
CA PHE A 178 -6.64 -9.97 8.13
C PHE A 178 -6.34 -10.11 9.63
N ALA A 179 -7.16 -9.54 10.50
CA ALA A 179 -7.05 -9.78 11.94
C ALA A 179 -7.14 -11.27 12.26
N GLY A 180 -8.09 -11.99 11.64
CA GLY A 180 -8.21 -13.44 11.77
C GLY A 180 -6.98 -14.18 11.23
N GLN A 181 -6.44 -13.80 10.07
CA GLN A 181 -5.22 -14.42 9.51
C GLN A 181 -3.99 -14.15 10.39
N ASN A 182 -3.92 -12.96 10.99
CA ASN A 182 -2.83 -12.52 11.85
C ASN A 182 -2.95 -13.06 13.29
N GLY A 183 -4.01 -13.82 13.61
CA GLY A 183 -4.24 -14.39 14.94
C GLY A 183 -4.65 -13.35 15.98
N CYS A 184 -5.15 -12.19 15.54
CA CYS A 184 -5.61 -11.14 16.44
C CYS A 184 -6.95 -11.49 17.09
N THR A 185 -7.22 -10.92 18.26
CA THR A 185 -8.56 -10.90 18.88
C THR A 185 -9.38 -9.79 18.23
N VAL A 186 -10.56 -10.12 17.70
CA VAL A 186 -11.48 -9.13 17.16
C VAL A 186 -12.28 -8.53 18.32
N GLU A 187 -12.00 -7.28 18.65
CA GLU A 187 -12.71 -6.50 19.67
C GLU A 187 -13.49 -5.36 19.01
N SER A 188 -14.25 -4.62 19.83
CA SER A 188 -14.96 -3.43 19.34
C SER A 188 -13.95 -2.32 19.02
N LEU A 189 -13.81 -2.01 17.74
CA LEU A 189 -12.93 -0.96 17.27
C LEU A 189 -13.51 0.42 17.60
N ALA A 190 -12.63 1.39 17.86
CA ALA A 190 -13.04 2.76 18.12
C ALA A 190 -13.72 3.35 16.87
N LYS A 191 -14.84 4.07 17.10
CA LYS A 191 -15.52 4.83 16.06
C LYS A 191 -15.06 6.26 16.10
N ALA A 192 -14.90 6.85 14.93
CA ALA A 192 -14.59 8.26 14.82
C ALA A 192 -15.65 9.15 15.47
N PRO A 193 -15.25 10.17 16.21
CA PRO A 193 -16.16 11.21 16.65
C PRO A 193 -16.60 12.06 15.45
N ARG A 194 -17.69 12.80 15.61
CA ARG A 194 -18.16 13.74 14.58
C ARG A 194 -17.05 14.72 14.16
N GLY A 195 -16.77 14.78 12.87
CA GLY A 195 -15.74 15.64 12.29
C GLY A 195 -14.29 15.21 12.59
N GLY A 196 -14.07 13.97 13.04
CA GLY A 196 -12.76 13.47 13.38
C GLY A 196 -12.49 12.07 12.87
N HIS A 197 -11.37 11.50 13.30
CA HIS A 197 -10.99 10.12 13.04
C HIS A 197 -10.65 9.37 14.34
N ALA A 198 -10.58 8.06 14.26
CA ALA A 198 -10.09 7.19 15.32
C ALA A 198 -9.39 5.98 14.72
N CYS A 199 -8.16 5.72 15.12
CA CYS A 199 -7.41 4.52 14.76
C CYS A 199 -7.29 3.59 15.95
N SER A 200 -7.44 2.28 15.73
CA SER A 200 -7.33 1.23 16.74
C SER A 200 -6.46 0.10 16.22
N ASP A 201 -5.59 -0.41 17.07
CA ASP A 201 -4.89 -1.67 16.82
C ASP A 201 -5.74 -2.84 17.35
N TYR A 202 -5.79 -3.94 16.58
CA TYR A 202 -6.33 -5.20 17.08
C TYR A 202 -5.36 -5.81 18.09
N GLU A 203 -5.89 -6.43 19.13
CA GLU A 203 -5.09 -7.04 20.19
C GLU A 203 -4.70 -8.49 19.88
N GLY A 204 -3.65 -8.98 20.53
CA GLY A 204 -3.26 -10.39 20.52
C GLY A 204 -2.73 -10.91 19.18
N CYS A 205 -2.45 -10.03 18.21
CA CYS A 205 -1.91 -10.42 16.92
C CYS A 205 -0.58 -11.16 17.04
N SER A 206 -0.30 -12.07 16.11
CA SER A 206 0.97 -12.77 16.04
C SER A 206 2.14 -11.79 15.83
N ALA A 207 3.29 -12.10 16.42
CA ALA A 207 4.46 -11.23 16.39
C ALA A 207 4.82 -10.82 14.96
N GLY A 208 4.94 -9.51 14.76
CA GLY A 208 5.28 -8.94 13.46
C GLY A 208 4.11 -8.78 12.49
N HIS A 209 2.89 -9.17 12.82
CA HIS A 209 1.71 -9.05 11.95
C HIS A 209 0.57 -8.26 12.62
N PRO A 210 0.81 -7.00 13.04
CA PRO A 210 -0.26 -6.18 13.60
C PRO A 210 -1.35 -5.92 12.57
N THR A 211 -2.57 -5.70 13.07
CA THR A 211 -3.68 -5.21 12.26
C THR A 211 -4.19 -3.91 12.87
N ARG A 212 -4.34 -2.86 12.05
CA ARG A 212 -4.85 -1.54 12.43
C ARG A 212 -6.07 -1.17 11.60
N TRP A 213 -7.03 -0.57 12.25
CA TRP A 213 -8.22 0.00 11.63
C TRP A 213 -8.32 1.49 11.94
N CYS A 214 -8.61 2.31 10.93
CA CYS A 214 -8.92 3.71 11.09
C CYS A 214 -10.31 4.04 10.53
N ASP A 215 -11.17 4.58 11.39
CA ASP A 215 -12.52 5.06 11.07
C ASP A 215 -12.51 6.60 11.02
N TYR A 216 -13.27 7.23 10.12
CA TYR A 216 -13.36 8.69 10.06
C TYR A 216 -14.75 9.18 9.62
N ASP A 217 -15.15 10.36 10.13
CA ASP A 217 -16.40 11.02 9.75
C ASP A 217 -16.24 11.72 8.40
N GLY A 218 -16.29 10.96 7.32
CA GLY A 218 -16.11 11.46 5.97
C GLY A 218 -16.55 10.48 4.90
N GLY A 219 -16.46 10.94 3.65
CA GLY A 219 -16.77 10.14 2.45
C GLY A 219 -15.53 9.51 1.84
N HIS A 220 -15.68 9.01 0.61
CA HIS A 220 -14.68 8.25 -0.15
C HIS A 220 -13.49 9.13 -0.59
N THR A 221 -12.40 9.11 0.14
CA THR A 221 -11.20 9.92 -0.13
C THR A 221 -9.93 9.23 0.39
N PRO A 222 -8.78 9.35 -0.31
CA PRO A 222 -7.50 8.87 0.21
C PRO A 222 -6.86 9.85 1.20
N SER A 223 -7.39 11.07 1.34
CA SER A 223 -6.79 12.14 2.14
C SER A 223 -7.83 12.82 3.03
N PRO A 224 -8.42 12.09 4.00
CA PRO A 224 -9.41 12.66 4.91
C PRO A 224 -8.77 13.66 5.88
N ASN A 225 -9.51 14.74 6.17
CA ASN A 225 -9.11 15.75 7.15
C ASN A 225 -10.11 15.75 8.31
N ASP A 226 -9.62 16.03 9.51
CA ASP A 226 -10.49 16.36 10.62
C ASP A 226 -11.11 17.75 10.45
N ALA A 227 -12.27 17.98 11.05
CA ALA A 227 -12.97 19.25 10.95
C ALA A 227 -12.09 20.41 11.42
N GLY A 228 -11.97 21.42 10.58
CA GLY A 228 -11.12 22.61 10.85
C GLY A 228 -9.63 22.40 10.60
N GLN A 229 -9.21 21.22 10.15
CA GLN A 229 -7.82 20.97 9.74
C GLN A 229 -7.69 21.08 8.21
N ASN A 230 -6.56 21.64 7.76
CA ASN A 230 -6.26 21.79 6.33
C ASN A 230 -5.40 20.66 5.75
N MET A 231 -4.86 19.80 6.61
CA MET A 231 -4.02 18.67 6.22
C MET A 231 -4.66 17.34 6.63
N SER A 232 -4.47 16.35 5.78
CA SER A 232 -4.88 14.99 6.11
C SER A 232 -4.02 14.41 7.24
N TRP A 233 -4.65 13.72 8.17
CA TRP A 233 -4.00 12.95 9.22
C TRP A 233 -3.49 11.59 8.69
N MET A 234 -4.04 11.11 7.58
CA MET A 234 -3.80 9.76 7.03
C MET A 234 -2.33 9.46 6.75
N PRO A 235 -1.53 10.35 6.10
CA PRO A 235 -0.14 10.04 5.80
C PRO A 235 0.69 9.74 7.07
N GLN A 236 0.44 10.46 8.17
CA GLN A 236 1.14 10.26 9.44
C GLN A 236 0.80 8.90 10.06
N GLU A 237 -0.48 8.50 10.06
CA GLU A 237 -0.91 7.20 10.56
C GLU A 237 -0.34 6.05 9.72
N VAL A 238 -0.37 6.19 8.40
CA VAL A 238 0.21 5.21 7.47
C VAL A 238 1.71 5.09 7.67
N TRP A 239 2.42 6.23 7.76
CA TRP A 239 3.86 6.21 7.98
C TRP A 239 4.23 5.63 9.34
N ALA A 240 3.52 5.98 10.40
CA ALA A 240 3.70 5.40 11.72
C ALA A 240 3.48 3.87 11.72
N PHE A 241 2.56 3.37 10.89
CA PHE A 241 2.35 1.94 10.70
C PHE A 241 3.46 1.29 9.87
N LEU A 242 3.78 1.82 8.70
CA LEU A 242 4.75 1.21 7.77
C LEU A 242 6.20 1.33 8.24
N SER A 243 6.56 2.37 9.00
CA SER A 243 7.93 2.59 9.47
C SER A 243 8.38 1.60 10.55
N GLN A 244 7.46 0.82 11.12
CA GLN A 244 7.77 -0.24 12.10
C GLN A 244 8.52 -1.43 11.49
N PHE A 245 8.52 -1.54 10.16
CA PHE A 245 9.02 -2.70 9.44
C PHE A 245 10.24 -2.39 8.59
#